data_f6eeb81dd0e7363b031844d7fdc5b3d5
#
_entry.id   f6eeb81dd0e7363b031844d7fdc5b3d5
#
_cell.length_a   1.000
_cell.length_b   1.000
_cell.length_c   1.000
_cell.angle_alpha   90.00
_cell.angle_beta   90.00
_cell.angle_gamma   90.00
#
_symmetry.space_group_name_H-M   'P 1'
#
loop_
_entity.id
_entity.type
_entity.pdbx_description
1 polymer ?
#
loop_
_entity_poly.entity_id
_entity_poly.type
_entity_poly.pdbx_seq_one_letter_code
_entity_poly.pdbx_strand_id
1 'polypeptide(L)'
;MFAHKHLLSIDDLSPEDIMTVLRQARTFEEINERPIKKVPALRGKTVCNLFLEPSTRTRGSFELAEKRLSCDSLNAGGSTSSTVKGESLVDTVRTLDSMKVDMFIVRHKCAGAPYIVSQNTNAAVIDAGDGKHQHPTQALLDLYTIWKEKGSFEGLKVGIVGDIAHSRVCGSLVPALHRMGARVTLIAPATLLPARPDVLGADAVTPYLDEALPDLDVVYMLRIQMERLESAPFPSLREYNLLYGLTRERERLMKEDAIICHPGPINRGVELDSYMADGSHSVIVDQVFSGVCVRMALIYLLLGGSDDNAR
;
A
#
# COMPACT_ATOMS: atom_id res chain seq x y z
N MET A 1 6.34 21.49 6.46
CA MET A 1 6.87 20.58 7.51
C MET A 1 5.86 19.47 7.69
N PHE A 2 6.27 18.20 7.70
CA PHE A 2 5.36 17.05 7.88
C PHE A 2 4.95 16.96 9.35
N ALA A 3 3.74 17.40 9.68
CA ALA A 3 3.29 17.64 11.05
C ALA A 3 2.41 16.50 11.62
N HIS A 4 2.57 15.29 11.10
CA HIS A 4 1.79 14.13 11.55
C HIS A 4 2.57 13.34 12.59
N LYS A 5 1.89 12.94 13.68
CA LYS A 5 2.43 12.00 14.68
C LYS A 5 2.24 10.54 14.26
N HIS A 6 1.16 10.26 13.55
CA HIS A 6 0.76 8.94 13.10
C HIS A 6 0.43 8.95 11.61
N LEU A 7 0.42 7.78 10.97
CA LEU A 7 -0.17 7.53 9.67
C LEU A 7 -1.21 6.43 9.82
N LEU A 8 -2.46 6.79 10.10
CA LEU A 8 -3.56 5.84 10.33
C LEU A 8 -4.45 5.67 9.11
N SER A 9 -4.58 6.73 8.31
CA SER A 9 -5.39 6.77 7.09
C SER A 9 -4.67 7.57 6.00
N ILE A 10 -4.94 7.24 4.75
CA ILE A 10 -4.52 8.10 3.64
C ILE A 10 -5.28 9.42 3.64
N ASP A 11 -6.47 9.44 4.23
CA ASP A 11 -7.33 10.62 4.29
C ASP A 11 -6.79 11.71 5.21
N ASP A 12 -5.89 11.36 6.12
CA ASP A 12 -5.20 12.31 7.01
C ASP A 12 -4.17 13.17 6.25
N LEU A 13 -3.77 12.78 5.03
CA LEU A 13 -2.72 13.44 4.26
C LEU A 13 -3.31 14.42 3.22
N SER A 14 -2.81 15.65 3.24
CA SER A 14 -3.02 16.61 2.14
C SER A 14 -2.21 16.23 0.90
N PRO A 15 -2.51 16.80 -0.29
CA PRO A 15 -1.67 16.61 -1.47
C PRO A 15 -0.19 16.98 -1.22
N GLU A 16 0.06 18.03 -0.44
CA GLU A 16 1.42 18.48 -0.11
C GLU A 16 2.12 17.49 0.83
N ASP A 17 1.41 16.88 1.79
CA ASP A 17 1.95 15.83 2.65
C ASP A 17 2.32 14.60 1.83
N ILE A 18 1.45 14.18 0.91
CA ILE A 18 1.74 13.09 -0.03
C ILE A 18 3.02 13.42 -0.82
N MET A 19 3.08 14.58 -1.47
CA MET A 19 4.27 14.99 -2.23
C MET A 19 5.52 15.09 -1.37
N THR A 20 5.41 15.48 -0.10
CA THR A 20 6.54 15.49 0.85
C THR A 20 7.08 14.09 1.09
N VAL A 21 6.19 13.10 1.28
CA VAL A 21 6.59 11.69 1.41
C VAL A 21 7.25 11.19 0.11
N LEU A 22 6.68 11.51 -1.07
CA LEU A 22 7.22 11.06 -2.35
C LEU A 22 8.61 11.67 -2.65
N ARG A 23 8.79 12.97 -2.39
CA ARG A 23 10.11 13.63 -2.53
C ARG A 23 11.15 13.03 -1.57
N GLN A 24 10.75 12.78 -0.33
CA GLN A 24 11.62 12.13 0.65
C GLN A 24 11.97 10.69 0.23
N ALA A 25 11.02 9.95 -0.33
CA ALA A 25 11.25 8.60 -0.86
C ALA A 25 12.28 8.61 -2.00
N ARG A 26 12.25 9.63 -2.87
CA ARG A 26 13.25 9.82 -3.94
C ARG A 26 14.66 10.01 -3.40
N THR A 27 14.82 10.76 -2.32
CA THR A 27 16.11 10.90 -1.63
C THR A 27 16.60 9.54 -1.09
N PHE A 28 15.70 8.73 -0.55
CA PHE A 28 16.06 7.39 -0.06
C PHE A 28 16.27 6.38 -1.20
N GLU A 29 15.69 6.56 -2.37
CA GLU A 29 16.00 5.78 -3.55
C GLU A 29 17.47 5.94 -3.95
N GLU A 30 17.97 7.17 -4.03
CA GLU A 30 19.38 7.47 -4.31
C GLU A 30 20.32 6.81 -3.28
N ILE A 31 19.93 6.79 -2.00
CA ILE A 31 20.71 6.11 -0.94
C ILE A 31 20.69 4.60 -1.15
N ASN A 32 19.56 4.04 -1.57
CA ASN A 32 19.39 2.61 -1.79
C ASN A 32 20.16 2.07 -3.00
N GLU A 33 20.57 2.94 -3.92
CA GLU A 33 21.42 2.59 -5.07
C GLU A 33 22.92 2.61 -4.72
N ARG A 34 23.32 3.19 -3.57
CA ARG A 34 24.71 3.24 -3.14
C ARG A 34 25.24 1.86 -2.73
N PRO A 35 26.57 1.63 -2.80
CA PRO A 35 27.17 0.41 -2.24
C PRO A 35 26.84 0.21 -0.76
N ILE A 36 26.86 1.29 0.05
CA ILE A 36 26.46 1.33 1.46
C ILE A 36 25.07 1.94 1.53
N LYS A 37 24.05 1.10 1.70
CA LYS A 37 22.62 1.47 1.71
C LYS A 37 22.11 1.82 3.10
N LYS A 38 22.98 2.15 4.04
CA LYS A 38 22.65 2.42 5.44
C LYS A 38 23.04 3.85 5.81
N VAL A 39 22.14 4.54 6.52
CA VAL A 39 22.34 5.89 7.05
C VAL A 39 22.03 5.93 8.54
N PRO A 40 22.78 6.69 9.37
CA PRO A 40 22.57 6.75 10.81
C PRO A 40 21.45 7.72 11.23
N ALA A 41 20.46 7.95 10.36
CA ALA A 41 19.46 8.99 10.53
C ALA A 41 18.55 8.81 11.77
N LEU A 42 18.30 7.55 12.16
CA LEU A 42 17.42 7.22 13.31
C LEU A 42 18.12 6.26 14.29
N ARG A 43 19.43 6.42 14.48
CA ARG A 43 20.19 5.61 15.41
C ARG A 43 19.67 5.81 16.85
N GLY A 44 19.39 4.68 17.53
CA GLY A 44 18.86 4.66 18.90
C GLY A 44 17.34 4.77 18.98
N LYS A 45 16.62 4.88 17.84
CA LYS A 45 15.17 4.77 17.78
C LYS A 45 14.76 3.30 17.66
N THR A 46 13.73 2.90 18.41
CA THR A 46 13.19 1.53 18.41
C THR A 46 11.84 1.49 17.70
N VAL A 47 11.73 0.63 16.68
CA VAL A 47 10.50 0.42 15.91
C VAL A 47 9.95 -0.98 16.20
N CYS A 48 8.69 -1.08 16.59
CA CYS A 48 8.01 -2.34 16.84
C CYS A 48 7.08 -2.71 15.69
N ASN A 49 7.39 -3.79 14.99
CA ASN A 49 6.54 -4.41 13.98
C ASN A 49 5.48 -5.30 14.65
N LEU A 50 4.29 -4.77 14.89
CA LEU A 50 3.15 -5.49 15.47
C LEU A 50 2.26 -6.08 14.37
N PHE A 51 2.65 -7.25 13.85
CA PHE A 51 1.96 -7.93 12.76
C PHE A 51 1.10 -9.08 13.29
N LEU A 52 -0.18 -8.81 13.46
CA LEU A 52 -1.21 -9.78 13.92
C LEU A 52 -2.00 -10.41 12.75
N GLU A 53 -1.63 -10.08 11.52
CA GLU A 53 -2.03 -10.74 10.28
C GLU A 53 -0.77 -11.07 9.47
N PRO A 54 -0.63 -12.28 8.90
CA PRO A 54 0.54 -12.68 8.13
C PRO A 54 0.83 -11.75 6.94
N SER A 55 2.07 -11.31 6.79
CA SER A 55 2.52 -10.53 5.63
C SER A 55 4.04 -10.56 5.49
N THR A 56 4.56 -11.37 4.58
CA THR A 56 6.00 -11.49 4.34
C THR A 56 6.57 -10.23 3.68
N ARG A 57 5.92 -9.73 2.62
CA ARG A 57 6.42 -8.56 1.86
C ARG A 57 6.39 -7.26 2.67
N THR A 58 5.23 -6.92 3.25
CA THR A 58 5.08 -5.67 4.01
C THR A 58 6.03 -5.65 5.19
N ARG A 59 6.06 -6.73 5.98
CA ARG A 59 6.98 -6.85 7.12
C ARG A 59 8.43 -6.77 6.70
N GLY A 60 8.87 -7.57 5.71
CA GLY A 60 10.25 -7.58 5.24
C GLY A 60 10.72 -6.23 4.71
N SER A 61 9.84 -5.45 4.04
CA SER A 61 10.20 -4.13 3.55
C SER A 61 10.30 -3.08 4.68
N PHE A 62 9.47 -3.17 5.74
CA PHE A 62 9.63 -2.33 6.92
C PHE A 62 10.91 -2.67 7.69
N GLU A 63 11.17 -3.95 7.96
CA GLU A 63 12.41 -4.39 8.60
C GLU A 63 13.66 -3.92 7.83
N LEU A 64 13.61 -3.94 6.50
CA LEU A 64 14.69 -3.45 5.67
C LEU A 64 14.84 -1.92 5.78
N ALA A 65 13.74 -1.18 5.76
CA ALA A 65 13.72 0.28 5.92
C ALA A 65 14.31 0.70 7.28
N GLU A 66 13.90 0.05 8.35
CA GLU A 66 14.40 0.27 9.70
C GLU A 66 15.91 0.07 9.79
N LYS A 67 16.41 -1.07 9.29
CA LYS A 67 17.83 -1.40 9.26
C LYS A 67 18.65 -0.39 8.46
N ARG A 68 18.10 0.10 7.34
CA ARG A 68 18.76 1.13 6.50
C ARG A 68 18.81 2.49 7.18
N LEU A 69 17.82 2.82 8.01
CA LEU A 69 17.79 4.04 8.83
C LEU A 69 18.56 3.92 10.16
N SER A 70 19.13 2.75 10.46
CA SER A 70 19.81 2.41 11.72
C SER A 70 18.91 2.38 12.95
N CYS A 71 17.62 2.06 12.78
CA CYS A 71 16.73 1.79 13.90
C CYS A 71 16.99 0.39 14.49
N ASP A 72 16.63 0.24 15.77
CA ASP A 72 16.47 -1.05 16.42
C ASP A 72 15.08 -1.61 16.09
N SER A 73 15.02 -2.84 15.58
CA SER A 73 13.76 -3.48 15.15
C SER A 73 13.30 -4.51 16.18
N LEU A 74 12.09 -4.34 16.69
CA LEU A 74 11.40 -5.31 17.54
C LEU A 74 10.25 -5.93 16.73
N ASN A 75 10.20 -7.26 16.65
CA ASN A 75 9.12 -7.96 15.96
C ASN A 75 8.18 -8.62 16.97
N ALA A 76 6.92 -8.22 16.95
CA ALA A 76 5.84 -8.77 17.77
C ALA A 76 4.69 -9.28 16.89
N GLY A 77 4.06 -10.37 17.28
CA GLY A 77 2.96 -10.98 16.52
C GLY A 77 3.31 -12.36 15.95
N GLY A 78 2.39 -12.93 15.17
CA GLY A 78 2.49 -14.30 14.63
C GLY A 78 1.96 -15.38 15.60
N SER A 79 2.11 -16.66 15.22
CA SER A 79 1.57 -17.82 15.94
C SER A 79 2.17 -18.06 17.32
N THR A 80 3.27 -17.38 17.65
CA THR A 80 3.97 -17.49 18.95
C THR A 80 3.68 -16.31 19.89
N SER A 81 2.82 -15.38 19.47
CA SER A 81 2.49 -14.18 20.26
C SER A 81 1.60 -14.50 21.45
N SER A 82 1.70 -13.71 22.54
CA SER A 82 0.82 -13.77 23.72
C SER A 82 -0.65 -13.56 23.39
N THR A 83 -0.98 -12.94 22.25
CA THR A 83 -2.37 -12.83 21.76
C THR A 83 -3.01 -14.20 21.50
N VAL A 84 -2.23 -15.24 21.20
CA VAL A 84 -2.71 -16.63 21.11
C VAL A 84 -3.16 -17.15 22.50
N LYS A 85 -2.66 -16.55 23.59
CA LYS A 85 -3.03 -16.87 24.97
C LYS A 85 -4.22 -16.07 25.49
N GLY A 86 -4.90 -15.29 24.63
CA GLY A 86 -6.07 -14.48 25.00
C GLY A 86 -5.76 -13.07 25.52
N GLU A 87 -4.53 -12.58 25.37
CA GLU A 87 -4.17 -11.20 25.71
C GLU A 87 -4.86 -10.21 24.77
N SER A 88 -5.40 -9.11 25.30
CA SER A 88 -6.04 -8.07 24.50
C SER A 88 -5.01 -7.26 23.70
N LEU A 89 -5.43 -6.66 22.58
CA LEU A 89 -4.58 -5.75 21.80
C LEU A 89 -4.02 -4.61 22.66
N VAL A 90 -4.86 -4.05 23.55
CA VAL A 90 -4.46 -2.93 24.42
C VAL A 90 -3.40 -3.36 25.42
N ASP A 91 -3.51 -4.52 26.03
CA ASP A 91 -2.53 -5.02 26.98
C ASP A 91 -1.20 -5.36 26.30
N THR A 92 -1.27 -5.96 25.10
CA THR A 92 -0.08 -6.19 24.26
C THR A 92 0.64 -4.88 23.95
N VAL A 93 -0.09 -3.84 23.53
CA VAL A 93 0.49 -2.53 23.22
C VAL A 93 1.12 -1.90 24.46
N ARG A 94 0.43 -1.88 25.59
CA ARG A 94 0.98 -1.31 26.85
C ARG A 94 2.23 -2.04 27.33
N THR A 95 2.25 -3.35 27.19
CA THR A 95 3.43 -4.16 27.51
C THR A 95 4.63 -3.78 26.63
N LEU A 96 4.42 -3.67 25.32
CA LEU A 96 5.48 -3.28 24.39
C LEU A 96 5.90 -1.82 24.56
N ASP A 97 4.96 -0.91 24.83
CA ASP A 97 5.22 0.53 25.06
C ASP A 97 6.06 0.75 26.31
N SER A 98 5.91 -0.11 27.33
CA SER A 98 6.75 -0.06 28.55
C SER A 98 8.24 -0.32 28.26
N MET A 99 8.58 -0.94 27.13
CA MET A 99 9.94 -1.14 26.64
C MET A 99 10.52 0.10 25.92
N LYS A 100 9.79 1.24 25.95
CA LYS A 100 10.21 2.53 25.34
C LYS A 100 10.35 2.46 23.82
N VAL A 101 9.34 1.87 23.16
CA VAL A 101 9.24 1.86 21.70
C VAL A 101 8.91 3.28 21.20
N ASP A 102 9.58 3.73 20.14
CA ASP A 102 9.34 5.05 19.52
C ASP A 102 8.26 5.00 18.45
N MET A 103 8.05 3.83 17.80
CA MET A 103 7.06 3.64 16.74
C MET A 103 6.49 2.24 16.74
N PHE A 104 5.17 2.12 16.50
CA PHE A 104 4.49 0.88 16.17
C PHE A 104 4.11 0.85 14.69
N ILE A 105 4.44 -0.23 14.00
CA ILE A 105 3.96 -0.55 12.66
C ILE A 105 2.93 -1.66 12.79
N VAL A 106 1.66 -1.32 12.60
CA VAL A 106 0.53 -2.20 12.97
C VAL A 106 -0.11 -2.80 11.73
N ARG A 107 -0.24 -4.12 11.72
CA ARG A 107 -1.05 -4.85 10.74
C ARG A 107 -2.01 -5.80 11.44
N HIS A 108 -3.31 -5.65 11.16
CA HIS A 108 -4.36 -6.39 11.84
C HIS A 108 -5.48 -6.81 10.88
N LYS A 109 -6.15 -7.92 11.21
CA LYS A 109 -7.30 -8.44 10.45
C LYS A 109 -8.60 -7.66 10.64
N CYS A 110 -8.72 -6.92 11.75
CA CYS A 110 -9.89 -6.10 12.07
C CYS A 110 -9.61 -4.64 11.76
N ALA A 111 -10.56 -3.98 11.12
CA ALA A 111 -10.52 -2.54 10.87
C ALA A 111 -10.53 -1.75 12.20
N GLY A 112 -9.82 -0.60 12.23
CA GLY A 112 -9.71 0.27 13.40
C GLY A 112 -8.62 -0.12 14.40
N ALA A 113 -7.93 -1.25 14.22
CA ALA A 113 -6.90 -1.69 15.16
C ALA A 113 -5.72 -0.70 15.27
N PRO A 114 -5.15 -0.12 14.17
CA PRO A 114 -4.10 0.89 14.29
C PRO A 114 -4.57 2.14 15.06
N TYR A 115 -5.82 2.53 14.91
CA TYR A 115 -6.40 3.64 15.69
C TYR A 115 -6.45 3.29 17.19
N ILE A 116 -6.91 2.09 17.56
CA ILE A 116 -6.90 1.64 18.96
C ILE A 116 -5.47 1.66 19.53
N VAL A 117 -4.49 1.21 18.75
CA VAL A 117 -3.08 1.28 19.17
C VAL A 117 -2.65 2.71 19.42
N SER A 118 -2.95 3.64 18.53
CA SER A 118 -2.54 5.05 18.67
C SER A 118 -3.13 5.74 19.92
N GLN A 119 -4.29 5.29 20.40
CA GLN A 119 -4.92 5.80 21.61
C GLN A 119 -4.33 5.19 22.91
N ASN A 120 -3.48 4.17 22.82
CA ASN A 120 -2.92 3.45 23.97
C ASN A 120 -1.39 3.49 24.04
N THR A 121 -0.74 4.35 23.25
CA THR A 121 0.71 4.59 23.27
C THR A 121 1.06 6.05 23.03
N ASN A 122 2.21 6.48 23.52
CA ASN A 122 2.80 7.76 23.13
C ASN A 122 3.68 7.67 21.89
N ALA A 123 4.04 6.47 21.43
CA ALA A 123 4.83 6.23 20.23
C ALA A 123 4.08 6.65 18.95
N ALA A 124 4.80 6.88 17.87
CA ALA A 124 4.21 7.04 16.55
C ALA A 124 3.56 5.73 16.09
N VAL A 125 2.52 5.80 15.26
CA VAL A 125 1.85 4.61 14.72
C VAL A 125 1.70 4.70 13.22
N ILE A 126 2.10 3.63 12.51
CA ILE A 126 1.86 3.46 11.07
C ILE A 126 0.89 2.30 10.86
N ASP A 127 -0.16 2.53 10.09
CA ASP A 127 -1.02 1.47 9.56
C ASP A 127 -0.33 0.74 8.40
N ALA A 128 -0.05 -0.55 8.59
CA ALA A 128 0.53 -1.46 7.59
C ALA A 128 -0.49 -2.47 7.04
N GLY A 129 -1.77 -2.17 7.16
CA GLY A 129 -2.90 -2.94 6.66
C GLY A 129 -3.95 -3.23 7.73
N ASP A 130 -5.11 -2.62 7.57
CA ASP A 130 -6.20 -2.49 8.52
C ASP A 130 -7.47 -3.22 8.01
N GLY A 131 -7.59 -4.49 8.28
CA GLY A 131 -8.75 -5.29 7.87
C GLY A 131 -9.01 -5.22 6.35
N LYS A 132 -10.23 -4.81 5.99
CA LYS A 132 -10.64 -4.48 4.60
C LYS A 132 -10.66 -2.95 4.37
N HIS A 133 -10.26 -2.15 5.36
CA HIS A 133 -10.43 -0.70 5.37
C HIS A 133 -9.34 0.00 4.56
N GLN A 134 -8.10 0.05 5.05
CA GLN A 134 -7.01 0.80 4.42
C GLN A 134 -5.65 0.10 4.47
N HIS A 135 -4.75 0.57 3.61
CA HIS A 135 -3.32 0.27 3.62
C HIS A 135 -2.55 1.49 3.08
N PRO A 136 -2.44 2.58 3.87
CA PRO A 136 -1.93 3.86 3.40
C PRO A 136 -0.51 3.78 2.86
N THR A 137 0.36 2.95 3.45
CA THR A 137 1.73 2.78 2.95
C THR A 137 1.81 2.05 1.61
N GLN A 138 0.78 1.26 1.25
CA GLN A 138 0.67 0.68 -0.09
C GLN A 138 0.26 1.75 -1.10
N ALA A 139 -0.76 2.55 -0.80
CA ALA A 139 -1.16 3.65 -1.69
C ALA A 139 0.00 4.62 -1.94
N LEU A 140 0.77 4.97 -0.93
CA LEU A 140 1.91 5.88 -1.08
C LEU A 140 3.04 5.29 -1.95
N LEU A 141 3.35 3.99 -1.83
CA LEU A 141 4.34 3.37 -2.71
C LEU A 141 3.84 3.24 -4.16
N ASP A 142 2.55 3.00 -4.34
CA ASP A 142 1.93 2.95 -5.66
C ASP A 142 1.96 4.35 -6.30
N LEU A 143 1.58 5.39 -5.55
CA LEU A 143 1.72 6.77 -5.99
C LEU A 143 3.18 7.12 -6.33
N TYR A 144 4.14 6.70 -5.51
CA TYR A 144 5.55 6.95 -5.78
C TYR A 144 5.99 6.31 -7.11
N THR A 145 5.61 5.06 -7.36
CA THR A 145 5.92 4.36 -8.60
C THR A 145 5.25 5.05 -9.80
N ILE A 146 3.97 5.37 -9.70
CA ILE A 146 3.22 6.07 -10.76
C ILE A 146 3.86 7.44 -11.05
N TRP A 147 4.23 8.20 -10.01
CA TRP A 147 4.87 9.51 -10.18
C TRP A 147 6.24 9.42 -10.86
N LYS A 148 7.02 8.39 -10.58
CA LYS A 148 8.30 8.13 -11.27
C LYS A 148 8.10 7.90 -12.75
N GLU A 149 7.12 7.09 -13.11
CA GLU A 149 6.89 6.68 -14.50
C GLU A 149 6.16 7.77 -15.32
N LYS A 150 5.21 8.48 -14.70
CA LYS A 150 4.33 9.43 -15.41
C LYS A 150 4.65 10.90 -15.16
N GLY A 151 5.44 11.24 -14.15
CA GLY A 151 5.86 12.59 -13.81
C GLY A 151 4.80 13.45 -13.13
N SER A 152 3.52 13.25 -13.40
CA SER A 152 2.39 14.01 -12.85
C SER A 152 1.20 13.08 -12.58
N PHE A 153 0.31 13.51 -11.68
CA PHE A 153 -0.98 12.85 -11.45
C PHE A 153 -2.14 13.58 -12.14
N GLU A 154 -1.99 14.88 -12.40
CA GLU A 154 -3.06 15.73 -12.91
C GLU A 154 -3.60 15.23 -14.24
N GLY A 155 -4.88 14.88 -14.25
CA GLY A 155 -5.57 14.35 -15.43
C GLY A 155 -5.20 12.92 -15.83
N LEU A 156 -4.31 12.24 -15.08
CA LEU A 156 -3.88 10.87 -15.35
C LEU A 156 -5.07 9.91 -15.23
N LYS A 157 -5.28 9.06 -16.24
CA LYS A 157 -6.38 8.10 -16.26
C LYS A 157 -5.93 6.75 -15.71
N VAL A 158 -6.46 6.39 -14.55
CA VAL A 158 -6.11 5.16 -13.82
C VAL A 158 -7.28 4.20 -13.80
N GLY A 159 -7.12 3.02 -14.40
CA GLY A 159 -8.09 1.93 -14.30
C GLY A 159 -7.71 0.97 -13.17
N ILE A 160 -8.61 0.77 -12.22
CA ILE A 160 -8.45 -0.24 -11.15
C ILE A 160 -9.33 -1.42 -11.47
N VAL A 161 -8.71 -2.57 -11.73
CA VAL A 161 -9.37 -3.77 -12.27
C VAL A 161 -9.40 -4.89 -11.24
N GLY A 162 -10.56 -5.43 -10.91
CA GLY A 162 -10.69 -6.66 -10.14
C GLY A 162 -11.53 -6.59 -8.88
N ASP A 163 -11.10 -7.25 -7.80
CA ASP A 163 -11.86 -7.33 -6.54
C ASP A 163 -11.74 -6.04 -5.71
N ILE A 164 -12.54 -5.05 -6.07
CA ILE A 164 -12.54 -3.72 -5.48
C ILE A 164 -13.23 -3.73 -4.11
N ALA A 165 -14.36 -4.43 -4.01
CA ALA A 165 -15.17 -4.47 -2.79
C ALA A 165 -14.45 -5.05 -1.56
N HIS A 166 -13.47 -5.93 -1.77
CA HIS A 166 -12.73 -6.58 -0.68
C HIS A 166 -11.28 -6.10 -0.56
N SER A 167 -10.89 -5.11 -1.38
CA SER A 167 -9.51 -4.62 -1.44
C SER A 167 -9.28 -3.42 -0.52
N ARG A 168 -8.56 -3.61 0.59
CA ARG A 168 -8.07 -2.50 1.40
C ARG A 168 -7.12 -1.54 0.65
N VAL A 169 -6.52 -2.01 -0.44
CA VAL A 169 -5.67 -1.16 -1.30
C VAL A 169 -6.53 -0.10 -1.97
N CYS A 170 -7.71 -0.47 -2.48
CA CYS A 170 -8.66 0.48 -3.06
C CYS A 170 -9.11 1.53 -2.05
N GLY A 171 -9.35 1.14 -0.79
CA GLY A 171 -9.72 2.06 0.27
C GLY A 171 -8.70 3.17 0.53
N SER A 172 -7.44 2.97 0.13
CA SER A 172 -6.38 3.99 0.24
C SER A 172 -6.01 4.59 -1.11
N LEU A 173 -5.88 3.78 -2.16
CA LEU A 173 -5.33 4.23 -3.45
C LEU A 173 -6.30 5.13 -4.21
N VAL A 174 -7.59 4.77 -4.25
CA VAL A 174 -8.60 5.55 -4.99
C VAL A 174 -8.72 6.98 -4.44
N PRO A 175 -8.95 7.19 -3.13
CA PRO A 175 -9.02 8.56 -2.60
C PRO A 175 -7.68 9.31 -2.73
N ALA A 176 -6.55 8.62 -2.65
CA ALA A 176 -5.24 9.25 -2.83
C ALA A 176 -5.03 9.74 -4.28
N LEU A 177 -5.32 8.92 -5.28
CA LEU A 177 -5.25 9.28 -6.69
C LEU A 177 -6.19 10.45 -7.02
N HIS A 178 -7.44 10.37 -6.58
CA HIS A 178 -8.41 11.44 -6.78
C HIS A 178 -7.94 12.77 -6.17
N ARG A 179 -7.43 12.74 -4.94
CA ARG A 179 -6.88 13.90 -4.23
C ARG A 179 -5.67 14.52 -4.95
N MET A 180 -4.90 13.70 -5.67
CA MET A 180 -3.76 14.14 -6.47
C MET A 180 -4.14 14.63 -7.87
N GLY A 181 -5.43 14.63 -8.25
CA GLY A 181 -5.92 15.11 -9.53
C GLY A 181 -6.00 14.06 -10.64
N ALA A 182 -5.78 12.78 -10.32
CA ALA A 182 -5.98 11.69 -11.27
C ALA A 182 -7.48 11.35 -11.40
N ARG A 183 -7.85 10.80 -12.55
CA ARG A 183 -9.19 10.29 -12.84
C ARG A 183 -9.18 8.78 -12.68
N VAL A 184 -10.05 8.25 -11.82
CA VAL A 184 -10.09 6.84 -11.47
C VAL A 184 -11.34 6.18 -12.04
N THR A 185 -11.14 5.13 -12.84
CA THR A 185 -12.19 4.24 -13.33
C THR A 185 -12.09 2.89 -12.64
N LEU A 186 -13.17 2.44 -12.00
CA LEU A 186 -13.27 1.11 -11.41
C LEU A 186 -13.81 0.13 -12.44
N ILE A 187 -13.10 -0.97 -12.65
CA ILE A 187 -13.42 -1.95 -13.71
C ILE A 187 -13.58 -3.33 -13.08
N ALA A 188 -14.83 -3.79 -12.96
CA ALA A 188 -15.13 -5.06 -12.33
C ALA A 188 -16.58 -5.52 -12.63
N PRO A 189 -16.91 -6.82 -12.48
CA PRO A 189 -18.30 -7.24 -12.42
C PRO A 189 -19.00 -6.59 -11.22
N ALA A 190 -20.30 -6.35 -11.32
CA ALA A 190 -21.09 -5.70 -10.27
C ALA A 190 -20.94 -6.36 -8.89
N THR A 191 -20.72 -7.67 -8.86
CA THR A 191 -20.51 -8.46 -7.64
C THR A 191 -19.20 -8.17 -6.90
N LEU A 192 -18.23 -7.56 -7.57
CA LEU A 192 -16.92 -7.17 -7.02
C LEU A 192 -16.76 -5.65 -6.86
N LEU A 193 -17.81 -4.89 -7.13
CA LEU A 193 -17.86 -3.45 -6.89
C LEU A 193 -18.42 -3.16 -5.49
N PRO A 194 -17.95 -2.11 -4.81
CA PRO A 194 -18.56 -1.64 -3.57
C PRO A 194 -19.97 -1.08 -3.85
N ALA A 195 -20.84 -1.14 -2.86
CA ALA A 195 -22.21 -0.61 -2.99
C ALA A 195 -22.26 0.90 -3.29
N ARG A 196 -21.23 1.64 -2.91
CA ARG A 196 -21.09 3.09 -3.09
C ARG A 196 -19.71 3.43 -3.63
N PRO A 197 -19.46 3.24 -4.95
CA PRO A 197 -18.17 3.56 -5.58
C PRO A 197 -17.81 5.04 -5.51
N ASP A 198 -18.81 5.91 -5.51
CA ASP A 198 -18.70 7.36 -5.38
C ASP A 198 -18.06 7.80 -4.04
N VAL A 199 -18.30 7.05 -2.96
CA VAL A 199 -17.71 7.34 -1.64
C VAL A 199 -16.18 7.14 -1.64
N LEU A 200 -15.67 6.26 -2.52
CA LEU A 200 -14.22 6.09 -2.69
C LEU A 200 -13.56 7.23 -3.47
N GLY A 201 -14.33 8.07 -4.16
CA GLY A 201 -13.80 9.11 -5.05
C GLY A 201 -13.51 8.61 -6.48
N ALA A 202 -14.17 7.53 -6.92
CA ALA A 202 -14.09 7.07 -8.29
C ALA A 202 -14.88 7.98 -9.24
N ASP A 203 -14.29 8.32 -10.39
CA ASP A 203 -14.91 9.16 -11.41
C ASP A 203 -15.87 8.37 -12.31
N ALA A 204 -15.57 7.09 -12.55
CA ALA A 204 -16.37 6.21 -13.39
C ALA A 204 -16.31 4.76 -12.92
N VAL A 205 -17.32 4.00 -13.32
CA VAL A 205 -17.43 2.54 -13.10
C VAL A 205 -17.87 1.87 -14.39
N THR A 206 -17.19 0.80 -14.78
CA THR A 206 -17.58 0.01 -15.97
C THR A 206 -17.29 -1.48 -15.76
N PRO A 207 -18.09 -2.39 -16.31
CA PRO A 207 -17.75 -3.80 -16.37
C PRO A 207 -16.92 -4.18 -17.61
N TYR A 208 -16.62 -3.24 -18.51
CA TYR A 208 -16.05 -3.51 -19.84
C TYR A 208 -14.57 -3.11 -19.87
N LEU A 209 -13.68 -4.08 -19.58
CA LEU A 209 -12.23 -3.85 -19.57
C LEU A 209 -11.71 -3.44 -20.95
N ASP A 210 -12.12 -4.13 -22.02
CA ASP A 210 -11.60 -3.90 -23.36
C ASP A 210 -11.96 -2.51 -23.90
N GLU A 211 -13.10 -1.95 -23.49
CA GLU A 211 -13.51 -0.60 -23.85
C GLU A 211 -12.74 0.49 -23.07
N ALA A 212 -12.33 0.17 -21.84
CA ALA A 212 -11.62 1.10 -20.99
C ALA A 212 -10.13 1.19 -21.32
N LEU A 213 -9.48 0.06 -21.66
CA LEU A 213 -8.02 -0.04 -21.84
C LEU A 213 -7.39 1.02 -22.75
N PRO A 214 -7.99 1.39 -23.91
CA PRO A 214 -7.37 2.38 -24.80
C PRO A 214 -7.19 3.77 -24.21
N ASP A 215 -7.93 4.08 -23.17
CA ASP A 215 -7.92 5.40 -22.52
C ASP A 215 -7.00 5.47 -21.30
N LEU A 216 -6.58 4.33 -20.76
CA LEU A 216 -5.86 4.25 -19.49
C LEU A 216 -4.35 4.55 -19.66
N ASP A 217 -3.81 5.35 -18.74
CA ASP A 217 -2.38 5.58 -18.59
C ASP A 217 -1.75 4.61 -17.57
N VAL A 218 -2.57 4.15 -16.62
CA VAL A 218 -2.19 3.17 -15.60
C VAL A 218 -3.27 2.10 -15.50
N VAL A 219 -2.88 0.84 -15.63
CA VAL A 219 -3.73 -0.32 -15.40
C VAL A 219 -3.33 -0.96 -14.07
N TYR A 220 -4.11 -0.73 -13.03
CA TYR A 220 -3.84 -1.27 -11.69
C TYR A 220 -4.66 -2.54 -11.47
N MET A 221 -3.99 -3.69 -11.56
CA MET A 221 -4.63 -5.00 -11.41
C MET A 221 -4.73 -5.40 -9.95
N LEU A 222 -5.89 -5.88 -9.52
CA LEU A 222 -6.12 -6.38 -8.17
C LEU A 222 -6.17 -7.90 -8.17
N ARG A 223 -5.55 -8.49 -7.16
CA ARG A 223 -5.65 -9.92 -6.91
C ARG A 223 -7.08 -10.31 -6.54
N ILE A 224 -7.58 -11.39 -7.12
CA ILE A 224 -8.81 -12.05 -6.67
C ILE A 224 -8.51 -12.81 -5.38
N GLN A 225 -9.14 -12.40 -4.28
CA GLN A 225 -8.88 -12.91 -2.94
C GLN A 225 -9.85 -14.05 -2.59
N MET A 226 -9.71 -15.21 -3.25
CA MET A 226 -10.61 -16.36 -3.10
C MET A 226 -10.79 -16.78 -1.63
N GLU A 227 -9.74 -16.61 -0.82
CA GLU A 227 -9.76 -16.93 0.61
C GLU A 227 -10.64 -15.98 1.45
N ARG A 228 -11.11 -14.88 0.90
CA ARG A 228 -12.00 -13.90 1.57
C ARG A 228 -13.43 -13.93 1.07
N LEU A 229 -13.69 -14.73 0.04
CA LEU A 229 -15.00 -14.82 -0.58
C LEU A 229 -15.81 -15.91 0.12
N GLU A 230 -16.92 -15.53 0.75
CA GLU A 230 -17.88 -16.46 1.37
C GLU A 230 -18.75 -17.19 0.33
N SER A 231 -18.85 -16.61 -0.88
CA SER A 231 -19.55 -17.17 -2.03
C SER A 231 -18.77 -16.87 -3.32
N ALA A 232 -18.98 -17.64 -4.38
CA ALA A 232 -18.37 -17.38 -5.68
C ALA A 232 -19.02 -16.14 -6.33
N PRO A 233 -18.35 -14.98 -6.43
CA PRO A 233 -18.91 -13.76 -7.00
C PRO A 233 -18.96 -13.78 -8.54
N PHE A 234 -18.38 -14.83 -9.14
CA PHE A 234 -18.36 -15.11 -10.58
C PHE A 234 -18.32 -16.63 -10.79
N PRO A 235 -18.76 -17.14 -11.94
CA PRO A 235 -18.96 -18.58 -12.19
C PRO A 235 -17.66 -19.41 -12.13
N SER A 236 -16.54 -18.85 -12.62
CA SER A 236 -15.23 -19.53 -12.58
C SER A 236 -14.05 -18.57 -12.75
N LEU A 237 -12.86 -18.97 -12.28
CA LEU A 237 -11.62 -18.23 -12.54
C LEU A 237 -11.30 -18.09 -14.03
N ARG A 238 -11.69 -19.08 -14.85
CA ARG A 238 -11.52 -19.03 -16.30
C ARG A 238 -12.38 -17.95 -16.92
N GLU A 239 -13.63 -17.82 -16.50
CA GLU A 239 -14.53 -16.77 -16.97
C GLU A 239 -14.05 -15.39 -16.50
N TYR A 240 -13.60 -15.29 -15.26
CA TYR A 240 -12.98 -14.07 -14.78
C TYR A 240 -11.76 -13.65 -15.62
N ASN A 241 -10.85 -14.58 -15.92
CA ASN A 241 -9.69 -14.30 -16.78
C ASN A 241 -10.13 -13.86 -18.18
N LEU A 242 -11.13 -14.55 -18.77
CA LEU A 242 -11.65 -14.20 -20.10
C LEU A 242 -12.19 -12.76 -20.15
N LEU A 243 -12.87 -12.30 -19.11
CA LEU A 243 -13.54 -11.00 -19.08
C LEU A 243 -12.64 -9.88 -18.50
N TYR A 244 -11.81 -10.18 -17.51
CA TYR A 244 -11.05 -9.18 -16.72
C TYR A 244 -9.54 -9.46 -16.61
N GLY A 245 -9.06 -10.60 -17.08
CA GLY A 245 -7.63 -10.90 -17.08
C GLY A 245 -6.86 -10.02 -18.05
N LEU A 246 -5.78 -9.41 -17.63
CA LEU A 246 -4.89 -8.69 -18.51
C LEU A 246 -3.96 -9.69 -19.22
N THR A 247 -4.29 -9.97 -20.49
CA THR A 247 -3.64 -10.98 -21.32
C THR A 247 -2.79 -10.34 -22.42
N ARG A 248 -1.96 -11.16 -23.08
CA ARG A 248 -1.15 -10.73 -24.22
C ARG A 248 -2.01 -10.16 -25.38
N GLU A 249 -3.21 -10.69 -25.58
CA GLU A 249 -4.12 -10.18 -26.62
C GLU A 249 -4.60 -8.77 -26.33
N ARG A 250 -4.76 -8.44 -25.04
CA ARG A 250 -5.20 -7.12 -24.57
C ARG A 250 -4.10 -6.07 -24.58
N GLU A 251 -2.82 -6.46 -24.64
CA GLU A 251 -1.71 -5.52 -24.75
C GLU A 251 -1.89 -4.53 -25.90
N ARG A 252 -2.37 -4.98 -27.06
CA ARG A 252 -2.63 -4.15 -28.24
C ARG A 252 -3.74 -3.10 -28.07
N LEU A 253 -4.56 -3.22 -27.03
CA LEU A 253 -5.59 -2.24 -26.66
C LEU A 253 -5.06 -1.16 -25.73
N MET A 254 -3.90 -1.38 -25.11
CA MET A 254 -3.27 -0.44 -24.19
C MET A 254 -2.55 0.66 -24.97
N LYS A 255 -2.38 1.82 -24.34
CA LYS A 255 -1.45 2.84 -24.82
C LYS A 255 -0.02 2.29 -24.77
N GLU A 256 0.80 2.72 -25.69
CA GLU A 256 2.22 2.32 -25.78
C GLU A 256 3.00 2.66 -24.49
N ASP A 257 2.67 3.78 -23.85
CA ASP A 257 3.28 4.22 -22.60
C ASP A 257 2.48 3.84 -21.34
N ALA A 258 1.39 3.08 -21.44
CA ALA A 258 0.64 2.63 -20.29
C ALA A 258 1.48 1.72 -19.38
N ILE A 259 1.32 1.85 -18.07
CA ILE A 259 2.01 1.00 -17.09
C ILE A 259 1.04 0.05 -16.38
N ILE A 260 1.56 -1.11 -15.99
CA ILE A 260 0.82 -2.13 -15.23
C ILE A 260 1.34 -2.17 -13.81
N CYS A 261 0.44 -1.94 -12.85
CA CYS A 261 0.67 -2.03 -11.42
C CYS A 261 -0.09 -3.21 -10.81
N HIS A 262 0.44 -3.75 -9.70
CA HIS A 262 -0.22 -4.81 -8.92
C HIS A 262 0.31 -4.83 -7.48
N PRO A 263 -0.53 -4.90 -6.43
CA PRO A 263 -0.06 -4.86 -5.03
C PRO A 263 0.60 -6.17 -4.57
N GLY A 264 0.53 -7.22 -5.42
CA GLY A 264 1.00 -8.58 -5.11
C GLY A 264 0.25 -9.28 -3.96
N PRO A 265 0.32 -10.61 -3.89
CA PRO A 265 0.88 -11.52 -4.90
C PRO A 265 0.01 -11.62 -6.15
N ILE A 266 0.59 -11.99 -7.28
CA ILE A 266 -0.14 -12.19 -8.54
C ILE A 266 -0.66 -13.62 -8.59
N ASN A 267 -1.93 -13.81 -9.00
CA ASN A 267 -2.44 -15.09 -9.46
C ASN A 267 -2.24 -15.18 -10.98
N ARG A 268 -1.06 -15.66 -11.39
CA ARG A 268 -0.71 -15.75 -12.82
C ARG A 268 -1.70 -16.62 -13.58
N GLY A 269 -2.20 -16.11 -14.71
CA GLY A 269 -3.26 -16.76 -15.51
C GLY A 269 -4.68 -16.55 -14.97
N VAL A 270 -4.86 -15.71 -13.95
CA VAL A 270 -6.18 -15.29 -13.47
C VAL A 270 -6.40 -13.81 -13.77
N GLU A 271 -5.88 -12.90 -12.94
CA GLU A 271 -6.01 -11.46 -13.20
C GLU A 271 -4.92 -10.92 -14.14
N LEU A 272 -3.78 -11.62 -14.23
CA LEU A 272 -2.64 -11.16 -15.00
C LEU A 272 -1.87 -12.35 -15.59
N ASP A 273 -1.64 -12.36 -16.90
CA ASP A 273 -0.80 -13.33 -17.56
C ASP A 273 0.67 -13.14 -17.20
N SER A 274 1.46 -14.22 -17.24
CA SER A 274 2.91 -14.15 -17.00
C SER A 274 3.61 -13.23 -17.99
N TYR A 275 3.19 -13.23 -19.25
CA TYR A 275 3.73 -12.34 -20.28
C TYR A 275 3.55 -10.87 -19.91
N MET A 276 2.36 -10.46 -19.45
CA MET A 276 2.07 -9.09 -19.05
C MET A 276 2.73 -8.72 -17.71
N ALA A 277 2.81 -9.67 -16.78
CA ALA A 277 3.44 -9.45 -15.47
C ALA A 277 4.95 -9.20 -15.55
N ASP A 278 5.61 -9.79 -16.53
CA ASP A 278 7.07 -9.74 -16.73
C ASP A 278 7.45 -8.90 -17.97
N GLY A 279 6.48 -8.30 -18.65
CA GLY A 279 6.63 -7.50 -19.86
C GLY A 279 7.07 -6.04 -19.61
N SER A 280 7.29 -5.31 -20.69
CA SER A 280 7.81 -3.92 -20.68
C SER A 280 6.88 -2.90 -20.02
N HIS A 281 5.58 -3.15 -20.01
CA HIS A 281 4.60 -2.28 -19.33
C HIS A 281 4.58 -2.48 -17.81
N SER A 282 5.15 -3.59 -17.31
CA SER A 282 5.04 -3.96 -15.90
C SER A 282 6.03 -3.20 -15.02
N VAL A 283 5.52 -2.49 -14.04
CA VAL A 283 6.30 -1.83 -12.98
C VAL A 283 6.11 -2.51 -11.61
N ILE A 284 5.65 -3.76 -11.62
CA ILE A 284 5.27 -4.49 -10.38
C ILE A 284 6.48 -4.74 -9.48
N VAL A 285 7.63 -5.05 -10.06
CA VAL A 285 8.87 -5.25 -9.29
C VAL A 285 9.40 -3.90 -8.77
N ASP A 286 9.22 -2.83 -9.54
CA ASP A 286 9.59 -1.46 -9.13
C ASP A 286 8.74 -0.99 -7.95
N GLN A 287 7.45 -1.35 -7.89
CA GLN A 287 6.61 -1.10 -6.72
C GLN A 287 7.20 -1.73 -5.44
N VAL A 288 7.84 -2.90 -5.52
CA VAL A 288 8.48 -3.53 -4.35
C VAL A 288 9.64 -2.69 -3.85
N PHE A 289 10.48 -2.20 -4.74
CA PHE A 289 11.60 -1.32 -4.41
C PHE A 289 11.11 0.05 -3.90
N SER A 290 10.14 0.66 -4.57
CA SER A 290 9.43 1.87 -4.14
C SER A 290 8.89 1.73 -2.72
N GLY A 291 8.41 0.53 -2.37
CA GLY A 291 7.92 0.21 -1.05
C GLY A 291 8.98 0.35 0.05
N VAL A 292 10.22 0.02 -0.22
CA VAL A 292 11.32 0.22 0.75
C VAL A 292 11.62 1.72 0.91
N CYS A 293 11.70 2.46 -0.21
CA CYS A 293 12.01 3.89 -0.21
C CYS A 293 10.93 4.71 0.52
N VAL A 294 9.65 4.44 0.24
CA VAL A 294 8.51 5.11 0.88
C VAL A 294 8.44 4.78 2.37
N ARG A 295 8.70 3.54 2.78
CA ARG A 295 8.71 3.16 4.19
C ARG A 295 9.86 3.80 4.95
N MET A 296 11.04 3.94 4.33
CA MET A 296 12.13 4.75 4.89
C MET A 296 11.70 6.20 5.06
N ALA A 297 11.05 6.80 4.06
CA ALA A 297 10.56 8.17 4.14
C ALA A 297 9.56 8.36 5.29
N LEU A 298 8.58 7.46 5.42
CA LEU A 298 7.56 7.54 6.47
C LEU A 298 8.16 7.41 7.87
N ILE A 299 9.02 6.42 8.10
CA ILE A 299 9.68 6.23 9.39
C ILE A 299 10.53 7.48 9.73
N TYR A 300 11.27 8.00 8.76
CA TYR A 300 12.10 9.20 8.95
C TYR A 300 11.26 10.45 9.24
N LEU A 301 10.21 10.71 8.48
CA LEU A 301 9.36 11.89 8.66
C LEU A 301 8.58 11.88 9.98
N LEU A 302 8.18 10.70 10.45
CA LEU A 302 7.42 10.56 11.69
C LEU A 302 8.30 10.55 12.95
N LEU A 303 9.58 10.14 12.85
CA LEU A 303 10.50 10.06 13.99
C LEU A 303 11.61 11.11 13.97
N GLY A 304 12.04 11.56 12.80
CA GLY A 304 13.18 12.48 12.63
C GLY A 304 12.80 13.94 12.62
N GLY A 305 11.54 14.29 12.34
CA GLY A 305 11.10 15.68 12.22
C GLY A 305 10.93 16.43 13.55
N SER A 306 11.11 15.75 14.68
CA SER A 306 10.90 16.34 16.03
C SER A 306 12.19 16.82 16.73
N ASP A 307 13.36 16.40 16.27
CA ASP A 307 14.61 16.64 17.02
C ASP A 307 15.43 17.86 16.55
N ASP A 308 15.14 18.47 15.41
CA ASP A 308 15.88 19.65 14.92
C ASP A 308 15.51 20.97 15.63
N ASN A 309 14.50 20.97 16.51
CA ASN A 309 14.08 22.17 17.27
C ASN A 309 14.46 22.13 18.78
N ALA A 310 15.25 21.14 19.22
CA ALA A 310 15.61 20.97 20.62
C ALA A 310 17.14 21.08 20.88
N ARG A 311 17.90 21.78 20.02
CA ARG A 311 19.29 22.15 20.28
C ARG A 311 19.57 23.61 19.99
#